data_8f94ab319f8ea778296b1fe9e8bdd56d
#
_entry.id   8f94ab319f8ea778296b1fe9e8bdd56d
#
_cell.length_a   1.000
_cell.length_b   1.000
_cell.length_c   1.000
_cell.angle_alpha   90.00
_cell.angle_beta   90.00
_cell.angle_gamma   90.00
#
_symmetry.space_group_name_H-M   'P 1'
#
loop_
_entity.id
_entity.type
_entity.pdbx_description
1 polymer ?
#
loop_
_entity_poly.entity_id
_entity_poly.type
_entity_poly.pdbx_seq_one_letter_code
_entity_poly.pdbx_strand_id
1 'polypeptide(L)'
;VNVVDTGSNDAAQTIVNKAKAANIPVVFFNRSVDETVVKSYDKCVFVGTDYEMAGHMQGEMIGKYIVENFGKLDLNGDGKISYVMFKGQEGNLEAIARTKYGVEDCNKLLTAAGKPELSFYDASNSDKYLVDQDGQWSSAAATNYMSTILAQYSEANKNMVELVIANNDDMALGAISALQAAGYN
;
A
#
# COMPACT_ATOMS: atom_id res chain seq x y z
N VAL A 1 6.46 -14.72 -18.83
CA VAL A 1 5.02 -14.79 -18.53
C VAL A 1 4.70 -13.79 -17.43
N ASN A 2 3.72 -12.93 -17.65
CA ASN A 2 3.12 -12.10 -16.60
C ASN A 2 1.79 -12.73 -16.19
N VAL A 3 1.70 -13.23 -14.97
CA VAL A 3 0.46 -13.78 -14.43
C VAL A 3 -0.32 -12.61 -13.80
N VAL A 4 -1.22 -12.02 -14.57
CA VAL A 4 -1.93 -10.79 -14.19
C VAL A 4 -2.93 -11.04 -13.04
N ASP A 5 -3.57 -12.20 -13.04
CA ASP A 5 -4.43 -12.63 -11.95
C ASP A 5 -3.74 -13.78 -11.19
N THR A 6 -3.23 -13.45 -10.02
CA THR A 6 -2.56 -14.40 -9.12
C THR A 6 -3.47 -14.85 -7.98
N GLY A 7 -4.77 -14.78 -8.15
CA GLY A 7 -5.73 -15.22 -7.12
C GLY A 7 -5.49 -16.63 -6.56
N SER A 8 -4.59 -17.38 -7.20
CA SER A 8 -3.97 -18.57 -6.62
C SER A 8 -2.65 -18.90 -7.33
N ASN A 9 -1.73 -19.56 -6.63
CA ASN A 9 -0.51 -20.15 -7.19
C ASN A 9 -0.81 -21.22 -8.25
N ASP A 10 -2.05 -21.67 -8.37
CA ASP A 10 -2.49 -22.76 -9.27
C ASP A 10 -2.30 -22.42 -10.75
N ALA A 11 -2.55 -21.13 -11.13
CA ALA A 11 -2.34 -20.67 -12.50
C ALA A 11 -0.86 -20.76 -12.89
N ALA A 12 0.03 -20.25 -12.03
CA ALA A 12 1.47 -20.29 -12.24
C ALA A 12 1.99 -21.74 -12.27
N GLN A 13 1.55 -22.60 -11.34
CA GLN A 13 1.92 -24.01 -11.29
C GLN A 13 1.45 -24.76 -12.56
N THR A 14 0.24 -24.45 -13.06
CA THR A 14 -0.27 -25.05 -14.31
C THR A 14 0.60 -24.67 -15.50
N ILE A 15 1.04 -23.42 -15.59
CA ILE A 15 1.97 -22.96 -16.64
C ILE A 15 3.30 -23.72 -16.55
N VAL A 16 3.88 -23.80 -15.36
CA VAL A 16 5.13 -24.52 -15.14
C VAL A 16 5.02 -26.00 -15.53
N ASN A 17 3.95 -26.66 -15.11
CA ASN A 17 3.73 -28.08 -15.43
C ASN A 17 3.65 -28.33 -16.94
N LYS A 18 2.91 -27.48 -17.67
CA LYS A 18 2.82 -27.58 -19.14
C LYS A 18 4.15 -27.30 -19.82
N ALA A 19 4.86 -26.27 -19.39
CA ALA A 19 6.18 -25.93 -19.92
C ALA A 19 7.21 -27.04 -19.66
N LYS A 20 7.24 -27.61 -18.46
CA LYS A 20 8.10 -28.74 -18.08
C LYS A 20 7.83 -29.96 -18.94
N ALA A 21 6.57 -30.30 -19.17
CA ALA A 21 6.18 -31.42 -20.04
C ALA A 21 6.65 -31.24 -21.49
N ALA A 22 6.69 -29.98 -21.96
CA ALA A 22 7.15 -29.62 -23.32
C ALA A 22 8.66 -29.25 -23.37
N ASN A 23 9.36 -29.32 -22.24
CA ASN A 23 10.77 -28.93 -22.12
C ASN A 23 11.04 -27.45 -22.52
N ILE A 24 10.08 -26.54 -22.27
CA ILE A 24 10.16 -25.12 -22.62
C ILE A 24 10.58 -24.32 -21.40
N PRO A 25 11.62 -23.44 -21.48
CA PRO A 25 11.97 -22.54 -20.39
C PRO A 25 10.85 -21.54 -20.07
N VAL A 26 10.72 -21.18 -18.78
CA VAL A 26 9.74 -20.19 -18.31
C VAL A 26 10.45 -19.06 -17.61
N VAL A 27 10.13 -17.82 -18.00
CA VAL A 27 10.50 -16.61 -17.30
C VAL A 27 9.23 -15.92 -16.84
N PHE A 28 9.00 -15.90 -15.54
CA PHE A 28 7.98 -15.03 -14.94
C PHE A 28 8.53 -13.64 -14.72
N PHE A 29 7.69 -12.62 -14.82
CA PHE A 29 8.08 -11.24 -14.54
C PHE A 29 6.90 -10.41 -14.05
N ASN A 30 7.17 -9.27 -13.43
CA ASN A 30 6.24 -8.32 -12.85
C ASN A 30 5.53 -8.85 -11.60
N ARG A 31 4.51 -9.67 -11.71
CA ARG A 31 3.79 -10.26 -10.57
C ARG A 31 4.60 -11.37 -9.94
N SER A 32 4.78 -11.29 -8.63
CA SER A 32 5.50 -12.32 -7.87
C SER A 32 4.79 -13.67 -7.96
N VAL A 33 5.59 -14.71 -8.12
CA VAL A 33 5.15 -16.11 -8.13
C VAL A 33 5.83 -16.80 -6.96
N ASP A 34 5.11 -17.67 -6.28
CA ASP A 34 5.64 -18.42 -5.15
C ASP A 34 6.95 -19.16 -5.52
N GLU A 35 7.92 -19.05 -4.64
CA GLU A 35 9.25 -19.62 -4.86
C GLU A 35 9.20 -21.13 -5.06
N THR A 36 8.27 -21.82 -4.41
CA THR A 36 8.08 -23.27 -4.56
C THR A 36 7.63 -23.64 -5.97
N VAL A 37 6.79 -22.80 -6.61
CA VAL A 37 6.39 -22.97 -8.00
C VAL A 37 7.56 -22.76 -8.94
N VAL A 38 8.34 -21.71 -8.74
CA VAL A 38 9.53 -21.41 -9.55
C VAL A 38 10.55 -22.55 -9.44
N LYS A 39 10.83 -23.03 -8.23
CA LYS A 39 11.80 -24.11 -7.96
C LYS A 39 11.32 -25.50 -8.42
N SER A 40 10.04 -25.66 -8.77
CA SER A 40 9.49 -26.95 -9.25
C SER A 40 10.01 -27.37 -10.63
N TYR A 41 10.68 -26.45 -11.35
CA TYR A 41 11.25 -26.69 -12.67
C TYR A 41 12.61 -25.96 -12.82
N ASP A 42 13.66 -26.68 -13.17
CA ASP A 42 15.02 -26.17 -13.32
C ASP A 42 15.24 -25.13 -14.42
N LYS A 43 14.32 -25.06 -15.41
CA LYS A 43 14.28 -24.05 -16.46
C LYS A 43 13.22 -22.97 -16.21
N CYS A 44 12.85 -22.76 -14.95
CA CYS A 44 11.92 -21.69 -14.55
C CYS A 44 12.67 -20.66 -13.69
N VAL A 45 12.46 -19.37 -14.00
CA VAL A 45 12.98 -18.25 -13.22
C VAL A 45 11.94 -17.18 -13.06
N PHE A 46 12.06 -16.38 -11.99
CA PHE A 46 11.30 -15.15 -11.79
C PHE A 46 12.27 -13.97 -11.85
N VAL A 47 11.88 -12.93 -12.58
CA VAL A 47 12.58 -11.65 -12.67
C VAL A 47 11.63 -10.53 -12.25
N GLY A 48 11.91 -9.92 -11.15
CA GLY A 48 11.09 -8.85 -10.58
C GLY A 48 11.83 -8.04 -9.54
N THR A 49 11.12 -7.07 -8.97
CA THR A 49 11.61 -6.27 -7.83
C THR A 49 11.38 -7.02 -6.52
N ASP A 50 12.16 -6.67 -5.51
CA ASP A 50 11.86 -7.02 -4.14
C ASP A 50 10.64 -6.19 -3.69
N TYR A 51 9.48 -6.84 -3.55
CA TYR A 51 8.23 -6.17 -3.20
C TYR A 51 8.23 -5.61 -1.77
N GLU A 52 8.99 -6.19 -0.86
CA GLU A 52 9.11 -5.71 0.51
C GLU A 52 9.93 -4.41 0.57
N MET A 53 10.98 -4.32 -0.22
CA MET A 53 11.85 -3.14 -0.28
C MET A 53 11.06 -1.86 -0.58
N ALA A 54 10.09 -1.92 -1.49
CA ALA A 54 9.25 -0.75 -1.81
C ALA A 54 8.44 -0.27 -0.59
N GLY A 55 7.91 -1.20 0.20
CA GLY A 55 7.23 -0.90 1.46
C GLY A 55 8.15 -0.28 2.50
N HIS A 56 9.35 -0.85 2.68
CA HIS A 56 10.36 -0.33 3.59
C HIS A 56 10.82 1.08 3.21
N MET A 57 11.12 1.31 1.93
CA MET A 57 11.52 2.63 1.44
C MET A 57 10.42 3.68 1.67
N GLN A 58 9.16 3.34 1.42
CA GLN A 58 8.03 4.22 1.68
C GLN A 58 7.91 4.57 3.17
N GLY A 59 7.96 3.57 4.05
CA GLY A 59 7.88 3.77 5.50
C GLY A 59 9.02 4.62 6.04
N GLU A 60 10.25 4.36 5.58
CA GLU A 60 11.41 5.18 5.97
C GLU A 60 11.29 6.64 5.49
N MET A 61 10.87 6.85 4.25
CA MET A 61 10.72 8.20 3.68
C MET A 61 9.67 8.99 4.46
N ILE A 62 8.50 8.40 4.70
CA ILE A 62 7.42 9.03 5.47
C ILE A 62 7.88 9.31 6.90
N GLY A 63 8.47 8.34 7.57
CA GLY A 63 8.91 8.48 8.96
C GLY A 63 9.96 9.57 9.14
N LYS A 64 10.96 9.64 8.27
CA LYS A 64 11.97 10.71 8.28
C LYS A 64 11.31 12.09 8.13
N TYR A 65 10.43 12.24 7.16
CA TYR A 65 9.73 13.49 6.91
C TYR A 65 8.86 13.93 8.09
N ILE A 66 8.12 13.00 8.70
CA ILE A 66 7.26 13.31 9.85
C ILE A 66 8.11 13.69 11.07
N VAL A 67 9.19 12.97 11.35
CA VAL A 67 10.09 13.30 12.49
C VAL A 67 10.59 14.74 12.40
N GLU A 68 11.01 15.18 11.21
CA GLU A 68 11.52 16.53 10.97
C GLU A 68 10.43 17.61 11.01
N ASN A 69 9.19 17.27 10.68
CA ASN A 69 8.10 18.24 10.50
C ASN A 69 6.91 18.01 11.44
N PHE A 70 7.02 17.18 12.47
CA PHE A 70 5.91 16.71 13.30
C PHE A 70 4.96 17.84 13.74
N GLY A 71 5.48 18.93 14.30
CA GLY A 71 4.66 20.04 14.79
C GLY A 71 3.97 20.87 13.69
N LYS A 72 4.34 20.66 12.42
CA LYS A 72 3.63 21.28 11.27
C LYS A 72 2.58 20.36 10.69
N LEU A 73 2.73 19.05 10.90
CA LEU A 73 1.85 18.01 10.37
C LEU A 73 0.72 17.65 11.34
N ASP A 74 0.93 17.85 12.63
CA ASP A 74 -0.11 17.77 13.67
C ASP A 74 -1.01 19.02 13.56
N LEU A 75 -1.95 18.97 12.60
CA LEU A 75 -2.77 20.13 12.22
C LEU A 75 -3.87 20.42 13.24
N ASN A 76 -4.35 19.41 13.92
CA ASN A 76 -5.39 19.54 14.93
C ASN A 76 -4.83 19.77 16.35
N GLY A 77 -3.52 19.59 16.53
CA GLY A 77 -2.80 19.83 17.79
C GLY A 77 -3.06 18.77 18.86
N ASP A 78 -3.44 17.55 18.49
CA ASP A 78 -3.73 16.48 19.44
C ASP A 78 -2.48 15.67 19.83
N GLY A 79 -1.34 16.00 19.26
CA GLY A 79 -0.04 15.36 19.52
C GLY A 79 0.14 14.04 18.78
N LYS A 80 -0.64 13.75 17.76
CA LYS A 80 -0.56 12.54 16.92
C LYS A 80 -0.58 12.93 15.44
N ILE A 81 -0.27 11.98 14.60
CA ILE A 81 -0.51 12.10 13.15
C ILE A 81 -1.53 11.04 12.76
N SER A 82 -2.70 11.51 12.39
CA SER A 82 -3.77 10.64 11.89
C SER A 82 -3.54 10.30 10.42
N TYR A 83 -3.78 9.04 10.04
CA TYR A 83 -3.56 8.59 8.66
C TYR A 83 -4.69 7.77 8.09
N VAL A 84 -4.77 7.76 6.77
CA VAL A 84 -5.50 6.78 5.97
C VAL A 84 -4.52 6.01 5.09
N MET A 85 -4.77 4.73 4.89
CA MET A 85 -4.02 3.83 4.00
C MET A 85 -4.93 3.31 2.89
N PHE A 86 -4.56 3.56 1.64
CA PHE A 86 -5.24 2.99 0.48
C PHE A 86 -4.48 1.78 -0.05
N LYS A 87 -5.10 0.61 0.05
CA LYS A 87 -4.56 -0.67 -0.41
C LYS A 87 -5.10 -1.03 -1.79
N GLY A 88 -4.21 -1.40 -2.70
CA GLY A 88 -4.58 -1.63 -4.10
C GLY A 88 -5.36 -2.92 -4.34
N GLN A 89 -5.02 -4.01 -3.66
CA GLN A 89 -5.62 -5.32 -3.90
C GLN A 89 -5.40 -6.27 -2.73
N GLU A 90 -6.43 -7.04 -2.37
CA GLU A 90 -6.27 -8.13 -1.40
C GLU A 90 -5.45 -9.29 -1.99
N GLY A 91 -4.68 -9.95 -1.12
CA GLY A 91 -3.87 -11.12 -1.51
C GLY A 91 -2.65 -10.81 -2.39
N ASN A 92 -2.47 -9.57 -2.84
CA ASN A 92 -1.32 -9.16 -3.63
C ASN A 92 -0.12 -8.85 -2.74
N LEU A 93 1.04 -9.45 -3.01
CA LEU A 93 2.23 -9.35 -2.15
C LEU A 93 2.78 -7.91 -2.09
N GLU A 94 2.77 -7.19 -3.21
CA GLU A 94 3.19 -5.78 -3.24
C GLU A 94 2.26 -4.90 -2.42
N ALA A 95 0.94 -5.12 -2.51
CA ALA A 95 -0.04 -4.38 -1.72
C ALA A 95 0.11 -4.67 -0.21
N ILE A 96 0.30 -5.95 0.14
CA ILE A 96 0.52 -6.37 1.52
C ILE A 96 1.78 -5.70 2.09
N ALA A 97 2.90 -5.76 1.37
CA ALA A 97 4.16 -5.22 1.83
C ALA A 97 4.12 -3.68 1.99
N ARG A 98 3.60 -2.96 0.98
CA ARG A 98 3.48 -1.49 1.05
C ARG A 98 2.53 -1.04 2.15
N THR A 99 1.41 -1.75 2.35
CA THR A 99 0.47 -1.47 3.44
C THR A 99 1.11 -1.69 4.80
N LYS A 100 1.83 -2.79 4.97
CA LYS A 100 2.48 -3.17 6.23
C LYS A 100 3.68 -2.27 6.54
N TYR A 101 4.70 -2.34 5.70
CA TYR A 101 5.98 -1.70 5.99
C TYR A 101 5.93 -0.18 5.87
N GLY A 102 5.04 0.37 5.04
CA GLY A 102 4.78 1.80 4.97
C GLY A 102 4.38 2.41 6.32
N VAL A 103 3.66 1.66 7.14
CA VAL A 103 3.26 2.08 8.49
C VAL A 103 4.26 1.63 9.56
N GLU A 104 4.68 0.35 9.54
CA GLU A 104 5.55 -0.20 10.58
C GLU A 104 6.90 0.51 10.66
N ASP A 105 7.55 0.75 9.52
CA ASP A 105 8.87 1.39 9.52
C ASP A 105 8.79 2.89 9.82
N CYS A 106 7.70 3.53 9.39
CA CYS A 106 7.39 4.88 9.84
C CYS A 106 7.28 4.93 11.38
N ASN A 107 6.49 4.04 11.98
CA ASN A 107 6.29 3.99 13.42
C ASN A 107 7.58 3.70 14.19
N LYS A 108 8.47 2.86 13.66
CA LYS A 108 9.80 2.62 14.26
C LYS A 108 10.61 3.92 14.36
N LEU A 109 10.60 4.73 13.30
CA LEU A 109 11.31 6.01 13.29
C LEU A 109 10.68 7.04 14.23
N LEU A 110 9.35 7.12 14.25
CA LEU A 110 8.62 7.99 15.17
C LEU A 110 8.92 7.63 16.63
N THR A 111 8.82 6.36 16.98
CA THR A 111 9.10 5.87 18.33
C THR A 111 10.55 6.14 18.73
N ALA A 112 11.51 5.89 17.84
CA ALA A 112 12.92 6.19 18.06
C ALA A 112 13.18 7.68 18.32
N ALA A 113 12.36 8.58 17.74
CA ALA A 113 12.40 10.02 17.93
C ALA A 113 11.56 10.51 19.13
N GLY A 114 10.99 9.60 19.94
CA GLY A 114 10.13 9.95 21.07
C GLY A 114 8.79 10.54 20.67
N LYS A 115 8.32 10.23 19.46
CA LYS A 115 7.00 10.61 18.95
C LYS A 115 6.02 9.44 19.05
N PRO A 116 4.71 9.71 19.17
CA PRO A 116 3.70 8.65 19.11
C PRO A 116 3.65 8.03 17.72
N GLU A 117 3.21 6.78 17.65
CA GLU A 117 2.93 6.07 16.40
C GLU A 117 1.80 6.74 15.63
N LEU A 118 1.74 6.46 14.33
CA LEU A 118 0.64 6.86 13.46
C LEU A 118 -0.69 6.31 14.00
N SER A 119 -1.74 7.12 13.95
CA SER A 119 -3.08 6.74 14.37
C SER A 119 -3.98 6.59 13.14
N PHE A 120 -4.52 5.39 12.88
CA PHE A 120 -5.50 5.25 11.79
C PHE A 120 -6.75 6.08 12.12
N TYR A 121 -7.26 6.81 11.14
CA TYR A 121 -8.32 7.82 11.33
C TYR A 121 -9.62 7.24 11.92
N ASP A 122 -9.94 5.99 11.59
CA ASP A 122 -11.13 5.27 12.06
C ASP A 122 -10.73 4.14 13.02
N ALA A 123 -10.88 4.38 14.31
CA ALA A 123 -10.55 3.40 15.34
C ALA A 123 -11.42 2.12 15.28
N SER A 124 -12.54 2.15 14.58
CA SER A 124 -13.42 0.97 14.42
C SER A 124 -12.94 0.03 13.30
N ASN A 125 -12.10 0.51 12.39
CA ASN A 125 -11.51 -0.30 11.33
C ASN A 125 -10.26 -1.02 11.84
N SER A 126 -10.41 -2.31 12.18
CA SER A 126 -9.33 -3.16 12.68
C SER A 126 -8.21 -3.41 11.68
N ASP A 127 -8.51 -3.36 10.38
CA ASP A 127 -7.54 -3.65 9.31
C ASP A 127 -6.60 -2.48 9.06
N LYS A 128 -7.03 -1.25 9.44
CA LYS A 128 -6.27 0.00 9.29
C LYS A 128 -5.88 0.31 7.84
N TYR A 129 -6.71 -0.08 6.89
CA TYR A 129 -6.63 0.31 5.48
C TYR A 129 -8.01 0.29 4.82
N LEU A 130 -8.11 0.91 3.66
CA LEU A 130 -9.24 0.84 2.76
C LEU A 130 -8.76 0.24 1.44
N VAL A 131 -9.35 -0.87 1.03
CA VAL A 131 -8.92 -1.60 -0.17
C VAL A 131 -9.80 -1.26 -1.37
N ASP A 132 -9.19 -1.14 -2.54
CA ASP A 132 -9.94 -1.13 -3.79
C ASP A 132 -10.64 -2.47 -3.97
N GLN A 133 -11.99 -2.48 -3.88
CA GLN A 133 -12.79 -3.71 -3.89
C GLN A 133 -12.70 -4.45 -5.23
N ASP A 134 -12.41 -3.72 -6.31
CA ASP A 134 -12.23 -4.30 -7.64
C ASP A 134 -10.76 -4.75 -7.87
N GLY A 135 -9.86 -4.43 -6.94
CA GLY A 135 -8.45 -4.81 -7.00
C GLY A 135 -7.69 -4.17 -8.16
N GLN A 136 -8.16 -3.04 -8.68
CA GLN A 136 -7.60 -2.36 -9.85
C GLN A 136 -6.57 -1.28 -9.49
N TRP A 137 -6.34 -1.04 -8.20
CA TRP A 137 -5.42 0.01 -7.73
C TRP A 137 -5.81 1.41 -8.24
N SER A 138 -7.10 1.68 -8.30
CA SER A 138 -7.67 2.78 -9.08
C SER A 138 -7.73 4.10 -8.31
N SER A 139 -7.53 5.19 -9.04
CA SER A 139 -7.76 6.54 -8.54
C SER A 139 -9.24 6.74 -8.13
N ALA A 140 -10.18 6.12 -8.85
CA ALA A 140 -11.61 6.22 -8.57
C ALA A 140 -11.96 5.68 -7.17
N ALA A 141 -11.41 4.52 -6.78
CA ALA A 141 -11.63 3.96 -5.44
C ALA A 141 -11.09 4.91 -4.36
N ALA A 142 -9.86 5.40 -4.51
CA ALA A 142 -9.27 6.34 -3.55
C ALA A 142 -10.02 7.68 -3.49
N THR A 143 -10.48 8.22 -4.63
CA THR A 143 -11.31 9.43 -4.67
C THR A 143 -12.61 9.25 -3.90
N ASN A 144 -13.31 8.13 -4.10
CA ASN A 144 -14.57 7.83 -3.43
C ASN A 144 -14.38 7.70 -1.92
N TYR A 145 -13.37 6.95 -1.48
CA TYR A 145 -13.03 6.82 -0.07
C TYR A 145 -12.66 8.17 0.55
N MET A 146 -11.75 8.90 -0.08
CA MET A 146 -11.28 10.17 0.45
C MET A 146 -12.42 11.20 0.53
N SER A 147 -13.30 11.25 -0.47
CA SER A 147 -14.50 12.13 -0.44
C SER A 147 -15.42 11.80 0.74
N THR A 148 -15.60 10.50 1.03
CA THR A 148 -16.40 10.05 2.18
C THR A 148 -15.75 10.44 3.50
N ILE A 149 -14.43 10.30 3.60
CA ILE A 149 -13.64 10.69 4.77
C ILE A 149 -13.76 12.19 5.00
N LEU A 150 -13.55 13.01 3.98
CA LEU A 150 -13.58 14.47 4.07
C LEU A 150 -14.96 15.04 4.46
N ALA A 151 -16.03 14.29 4.23
CA ALA A 151 -17.37 14.67 4.71
C ALA A 151 -17.50 14.62 6.24
N GLN A 152 -16.67 13.84 6.93
CA GLN A 152 -16.71 13.63 8.37
C GLN A 152 -15.47 14.15 9.10
N TYR A 153 -14.31 14.09 8.44
CA TYR A 153 -13.00 14.44 8.98
C TYR A 153 -12.50 15.71 8.28
N SER A 154 -12.42 16.80 9.02
CA SER A 154 -12.05 18.10 8.48
C SER A 154 -11.38 18.97 9.54
N GLU A 155 -10.73 20.04 9.08
CA GLU A 155 -10.15 21.06 9.95
C GLU A 155 -11.22 21.69 10.85
N ALA A 156 -12.39 21.97 10.30
CA ALA A 156 -13.50 22.53 11.04
C ALA A 156 -13.98 21.65 12.21
N ASN A 157 -13.92 20.34 12.01
CA ASN A 157 -14.28 19.35 13.04
C ASN A 157 -13.12 19.01 14.00
N LYS A 158 -11.92 19.52 13.74
CA LYS A 158 -10.68 19.24 14.51
C LYS A 158 -10.35 17.74 14.60
N ASN A 159 -10.67 17.01 13.56
CA ASN A 159 -10.42 15.56 13.45
C ASN A 159 -9.85 15.20 12.08
N MET A 160 -9.01 16.05 11.51
CA MET A 160 -8.43 15.86 10.18
C MET A 160 -7.68 14.54 10.05
N VAL A 161 -7.68 14.01 8.83
CA VAL A 161 -6.69 13.04 8.38
C VAL A 161 -5.48 13.83 7.86
N GLU A 162 -4.33 13.66 8.49
CA GLU A 162 -3.13 14.47 8.29
C GLU A 162 -2.13 13.82 7.34
N LEU A 163 -2.28 12.51 7.11
CA LEU A 163 -1.41 11.73 6.24
C LEU A 163 -2.23 10.78 5.37
N VAL A 164 -1.99 10.82 4.08
CA VAL A 164 -2.50 9.82 3.13
C VAL A 164 -1.34 8.93 2.68
N ILE A 165 -1.47 7.63 2.87
CA ILE A 165 -0.55 6.63 2.36
C ILE A 165 -1.29 5.82 1.29
N ALA A 166 -0.69 5.66 0.12
CA ALA A 166 -1.29 4.92 -0.98
C ALA A 166 -0.33 3.88 -1.54
N ASN A 167 -0.86 2.76 -1.98
CA ASN A 167 -0.06 1.67 -2.53
C ASN A 167 0.52 1.99 -3.92
N ASN A 168 -0.09 2.93 -4.68
CA ASN A 168 0.42 3.37 -5.98
C ASN A 168 0.07 4.84 -6.27
N ASP A 169 0.61 5.34 -7.38
CA ASP A 169 0.44 6.72 -7.81
C ASP A 169 -1.00 7.06 -8.16
N ASP A 170 -1.73 6.17 -8.83
CA ASP A 170 -3.12 6.40 -9.23
C ASP A 170 -4.03 6.61 -8.01
N MET A 171 -3.88 5.79 -6.97
CA MET A 171 -4.63 5.97 -5.72
C MET A 171 -4.23 7.27 -5.02
N ALA A 172 -2.95 7.63 -5.01
CA ALA A 172 -2.49 8.90 -4.46
C ALA A 172 -3.10 10.09 -5.20
N LEU A 173 -3.10 10.06 -6.54
CA LEU A 173 -3.72 11.09 -7.38
C LEU A 173 -5.24 11.18 -7.15
N GLY A 174 -5.89 10.05 -6.93
CA GLY A 174 -7.31 10.00 -6.56
C GLY A 174 -7.59 10.73 -5.25
N ALA A 175 -6.78 10.48 -4.22
CA ALA A 175 -6.89 11.18 -2.94
C ALA A 175 -6.63 12.68 -3.07
N ILE A 176 -5.60 13.08 -3.82
CA ILE A 176 -5.28 14.49 -4.10
C ILE A 176 -6.48 15.17 -4.78
N SER A 177 -7.08 14.51 -5.78
CA SER A 177 -8.24 15.07 -6.49
C SER A 177 -9.42 15.33 -5.54
N ALA A 178 -9.70 14.42 -4.60
CA ALA A 178 -10.74 14.61 -3.60
C ALA A 178 -10.40 15.75 -2.62
N LEU A 179 -9.14 15.83 -2.18
CA LEU A 179 -8.67 16.92 -1.31
C LEU A 179 -8.83 18.29 -2.00
N GLN A 180 -8.41 18.42 -3.24
CA GLN A 180 -8.56 19.64 -4.02
C GLN A 180 -10.02 20.04 -4.22
N ALA A 181 -10.90 19.07 -4.51
CA ALA A 181 -12.33 19.30 -4.63
C ALA A 181 -12.98 19.80 -3.31
N ALA A 182 -12.40 19.40 -2.16
CA ALA A 182 -12.82 19.86 -0.83
C ALA A 182 -12.13 21.18 -0.40
N GLY A 183 -11.29 21.78 -1.25
CA GLY A 183 -10.63 23.07 -0.99
C GLY A 183 -9.28 22.99 -0.28
N TYR A 184 -8.73 21.79 -0.11
CA TYR A 184 -7.37 21.62 0.39
C TYR A 184 -6.36 21.72 -0.78
N ASN A 185 -5.30 22.51 -0.59
CA ASN A 185 -4.25 22.77 -1.60
C ASN A 185 -2.87 22.33 -1.14
#